data_2e40e45ba6db95089fd3dda19662b79c
#
_entry.id   2e40e45ba6db95089fd3dda19662b79c
#
_cell.length_a   1.000
_cell.length_b   1.000
_cell.length_c   1.000
_cell.angle_alpha   90.00
_cell.angle_beta   90.00
_cell.angle_gamma   90.00
#
_symmetry.space_group_name_H-M   'P 1'
#
loop_
_entity.id
_entity.type
_entity.pdbx_description
1 polymer ?
#
loop_
_entity_poly.entity_id
_entity_poly.type
_entity_poly.pdbx_seq_one_letter_code
_entity_poly.pdbx_strand_id
1 'polypeptide(L)'
;MYENQLIISAVDGNGQIIASQPYAEFIYGKKNLEILNYYTGQKLFDILHDDLGKIRFEDNKFVLKSIYLMSPLQTTMNLLGKIAEAVIVRRCVENEDINKKWLSVARRKKAKAKTAERFMAVGTGLIKTKQQYPQYYNLSDTQRDIIWVDDDGMRAMIKTSSISGLEAGLQVKVSRKGMGYFFNDLCNLRYEVPVVYFDIAHDYDKVARELLMNQAFQGMPSDEIILEKNFVRASAIDYQGYEEVCLYEELVMALIKGKITVDSLLNHKIVENSNTMKNSIISATMSQLPIQNIILK
;
A
#
# COMPACT_ATOMS: atom_id res chain seq x y z
N MET A 1 -26.97 -19.49 -24.58
CA MET A 1 -26.52 -18.11 -24.34
C MET A 1 -25.05 -18.21 -23.91
N TYR A 2 -24.12 -17.97 -24.81
CA TYR A 2 -22.69 -17.97 -24.45
C TYR A 2 -22.45 -16.65 -23.72
N GLU A 3 -22.37 -16.69 -22.40
CA GLU A 3 -21.81 -15.57 -21.64
C GLU A 3 -20.39 -15.35 -22.13
N ASN A 4 -20.12 -14.21 -22.74
CA ASN A 4 -18.77 -13.79 -23.07
C ASN A 4 -17.98 -13.67 -21.78
N GLN A 5 -17.27 -14.74 -21.42
CA GLN A 5 -16.39 -14.70 -20.24
C GLN A 5 -15.20 -13.78 -20.57
N LEU A 6 -15.10 -12.72 -19.83
CA LEU A 6 -13.91 -11.88 -19.84
C LEU A 6 -12.72 -12.69 -19.33
N ILE A 7 -11.64 -12.72 -20.09
CA ILE A 7 -10.41 -13.43 -19.75
C ILE A 7 -9.30 -12.41 -19.57
N ILE A 8 -8.59 -12.50 -18.44
CA ILE A 8 -7.33 -11.80 -18.24
C ILE A 8 -6.18 -12.71 -18.69
N SER A 9 -5.25 -12.19 -19.46
CA SER A 9 -4.11 -12.95 -19.96
C SER A 9 -2.83 -12.17 -19.82
N ALA A 10 -1.75 -12.84 -19.42
CA ALA A 10 -0.40 -12.36 -19.58
C ALA A 10 0.11 -12.78 -20.97
N VAL A 11 0.67 -11.84 -21.71
CA VAL A 11 1.14 -12.04 -23.09
C VAL A 11 2.58 -11.57 -23.18
N ASP A 12 3.48 -12.41 -23.73
CA ASP A 12 4.89 -12.06 -23.91
C ASP A 12 5.12 -11.04 -25.03
N GLY A 13 6.37 -10.60 -25.21
CA GLY A 13 6.76 -9.64 -26.25
C GLY A 13 6.52 -10.10 -27.69
N ASN A 14 6.31 -11.40 -27.91
CA ASN A 14 6.00 -12.01 -29.20
C ASN A 14 4.49 -12.17 -29.43
N GLY A 15 3.67 -11.77 -28.45
CA GLY A 15 2.22 -11.91 -28.50
C GLY A 15 1.73 -13.32 -28.11
N GLN A 16 2.57 -14.17 -27.52
CA GLN A 16 2.17 -15.48 -27.04
C GLN A 16 1.54 -15.37 -25.64
N ILE A 17 0.46 -16.10 -25.41
CA ILE A 17 -0.20 -16.15 -24.12
C ILE A 17 0.67 -17.01 -23.18
N ILE A 18 1.21 -16.39 -22.12
CA ILE A 18 1.98 -17.05 -21.05
C ILE A 18 1.03 -17.73 -20.07
N ALA A 19 -0.03 -17.02 -19.65
CA ALA A 19 -1.05 -17.51 -18.76
C ALA A 19 -2.38 -16.81 -19.02
N SER A 20 -3.49 -17.48 -18.73
CA SER A 20 -4.83 -16.88 -18.82
C SER A 20 -5.74 -17.41 -17.71
N GLN A 21 -6.70 -16.59 -17.31
CA GLN A 21 -7.67 -16.92 -16.28
C GLN A 21 -8.97 -16.15 -16.51
N PRO A 22 -10.17 -16.69 -16.19
CA PRO A 22 -11.40 -15.93 -16.17
C PRO A 22 -11.28 -14.69 -15.27
N TYR A 23 -11.69 -13.54 -15.78
CA TYR A 23 -11.55 -12.27 -15.08
C TYR A 23 -12.25 -12.27 -13.72
N ALA A 24 -13.47 -12.81 -13.66
CA ALA A 24 -14.20 -12.92 -12.39
C ALA A 24 -13.45 -13.75 -11.34
N GLU A 25 -12.80 -14.85 -11.77
CA GLU A 25 -11.98 -15.67 -10.89
C GLU A 25 -10.73 -14.92 -10.43
N PHE A 26 -10.09 -14.14 -11.32
CA PHE A 26 -8.93 -13.32 -10.96
C PHE A 26 -9.29 -12.24 -9.92
N ILE A 27 -10.45 -11.63 -10.01
CA ILE A 27 -10.87 -10.59 -9.07
C ILE A 27 -11.36 -11.18 -7.74
N TYR A 28 -12.25 -12.17 -7.79
CA TYR A 28 -12.97 -12.66 -6.62
C TYR A 28 -12.47 -14.00 -6.08
N GLY A 29 -11.67 -14.72 -6.86
CA GLY A 29 -11.16 -16.04 -6.53
C GLY A 29 -9.64 -16.05 -6.28
N LYS A 30 -9.06 -17.23 -6.54
CA LYS A 30 -7.62 -17.43 -6.44
C LYS A 30 -6.93 -16.88 -7.69
N LYS A 31 -6.02 -15.95 -7.52
CA LYS A 31 -5.28 -15.31 -8.61
C LYS A 31 -4.19 -16.23 -9.16
N ASN A 32 -4.06 -16.26 -10.50
CA ASN A 32 -2.93 -16.90 -11.13
C ASN A 32 -1.66 -16.10 -10.85
N LEU A 33 -0.66 -16.73 -10.22
CA LEU A 33 0.57 -16.06 -9.79
C LEU A 33 1.42 -15.54 -10.97
N GLU A 34 1.38 -16.22 -12.13
CA GLU A 34 2.12 -15.78 -13.32
C GLU A 34 1.52 -14.49 -13.87
N ILE A 35 0.18 -14.43 -13.99
CA ILE A 35 -0.52 -13.20 -14.41
C ILE A 35 -0.23 -12.08 -13.42
N LEU A 36 -0.39 -12.35 -12.13
CA LEU A 36 -0.17 -11.36 -11.08
C LEU A 36 1.26 -10.84 -11.08
N ASN A 37 2.23 -11.75 -11.16
CA ASN A 37 3.64 -11.40 -11.24
C ASN A 37 3.96 -10.60 -12.51
N TYR A 38 3.40 -10.99 -13.64
CA TYR A 38 3.57 -10.29 -14.91
C TYR A 38 3.14 -8.83 -14.80
N TYR A 39 2.01 -8.55 -14.19
CA TYR A 39 1.45 -7.20 -14.13
C TYR A 39 1.96 -6.34 -12.98
N THR A 40 2.37 -6.94 -11.86
CA THR A 40 2.69 -6.20 -10.63
C THR A 40 4.10 -6.47 -10.10
N GLY A 41 4.79 -7.49 -10.61
CA GLY A 41 6.08 -7.96 -10.11
C GLY A 41 7.15 -6.86 -10.12
N GLN A 42 7.31 -6.14 -11.23
CA GLN A 42 8.30 -5.07 -11.35
C GLN A 42 8.08 -3.96 -10.31
N LYS A 43 6.84 -3.51 -10.14
CA LYS A 43 6.51 -2.48 -9.14
C LYS A 43 6.82 -2.97 -7.73
N LEU A 44 6.47 -4.22 -7.43
CA LEU A 44 6.78 -4.83 -6.14
C LEU A 44 8.30 -4.93 -5.92
N PHE A 45 9.07 -5.31 -6.96
CA PHE A 45 10.52 -5.33 -6.89
C PHE A 45 11.08 -3.94 -6.57
N ASP A 46 10.63 -2.90 -7.29
CA ASP A 46 11.08 -1.52 -7.08
C ASP A 46 10.76 -1.02 -5.67
N ILE A 47 9.61 -1.37 -5.11
CA ILE A 47 9.27 -1.06 -3.71
C ILE A 47 10.20 -1.80 -2.74
N LEU A 48 10.37 -3.10 -2.92
CA LEU A 48 11.20 -3.91 -2.03
C LEU A 48 12.68 -3.52 -2.09
N HIS A 49 13.18 -3.14 -3.26
CA HIS A 49 14.57 -2.76 -3.49
C HIS A 49 14.84 -1.31 -3.10
N ASP A 50 14.13 -0.36 -3.76
CA ASP A 50 14.44 1.07 -3.68
C ASP A 50 13.89 1.72 -2.42
N ASP A 51 12.64 1.42 -2.05
CA ASP A 51 12.02 2.09 -0.91
C ASP A 51 12.34 1.40 0.41
N LEU A 52 12.35 0.06 0.42
CA LEU A 52 12.48 -0.72 1.64
C LEU A 52 13.89 -1.29 1.86
N GLY A 53 14.73 -1.37 0.81
CA GLY A 53 16.07 -1.98 0.88
C GLY A 53 16.02 -3.44 1.35
N LYS A 54 14.96 -4.17 1.03
CA LYS A 54 14.73 -5.57 1.43
C LYS A 54 15.29 -6.59 0.45
N ILE A 55 15.80 -6.15 -0.69
CA ILE A 55 16.49 -6.98 -1.68
C ILE A 55 17.98 -6.74 -1.59
N ARG A 56 18.76 -7.79 -1.80
CA ARG A 56 20.22 -7.75 -1.96
C ARG A 56 20.60 -8.62 -3.15
N PHE A 57 21.74 -8.34 -3.75
CA PHE A 57 22.30 -9.13 -4.83
C PHE A 57 23.41 -10.03 -4.28
N GLU A 58 23.24 -11.34 -4.40
CA GLU A 58 24.18 -12.38 -3.94
C GLU A 58 24.22 -13.51 -4.96
N ASP A 59 25.41 -14.02 -5.23
CA ASP A 59 25.64 -15.15 -6.14
C ASP A 59 24.93 -15.01 -7.50
N ASN A 60 24.99 -13.80 -8.09
CA ASN A 60 24.32 -13.44 -9.34
C ASN A 60 22.79 -13.53 -9.30
N LYS A 61 22.16 -13.43 -8.13
CA LYS A 61 20.70 -13.45 -7.95
C LYS A 61 20.24 -12.37 -7.00
N PHE A 62 19.04 -11.88 -7.22
CA PHE A 62 18.35 -11.06 -6.24
C PHE A 62 17.70 -11.95 -5.18
N VAL A 63 17.98 -11.66 -3.92
CA VAL A 63 17.42 -12.40 -2.79
C VAL A 63 16.75 -11.47 -1.79
N LEU A 64 15.65 -11.91 -1.23
CA LEU A 64 14.98 -11.20 -0.14
C LEU A 64 15.83 -11.31 1.12
N LYS A 65 16.16 -10.19 1.77
CA LYS A 65 16.82 -10.19 3.07
C LYS A 65 15.96 -10.96 4.08
N SER A 66 16.60 -11.83 4.85
CA SER A 66 15.91 -12.65 5.84
C SER A 66 15.07 -11.80 6.79
N ILE A 67 13.80 -12.12 6.88
CA ILE A 67 12.85 -11.52 7.83
C ILE A 67 12.43 -12.68 8.74
N TYR A 68 13.04 -12.73 9.92
CA TYR A 68 12.74 -13.79 10.89
C TYR A 68 11.47 -13.45 11.66
N LEU A 69 10.36 -14.10 11.31
CA LEU A 69 9.12 -14.07 12.08
C LEU A 69 8.57 -15.49 12.23
N MET A 70 7.75 -15.67 13.26
CA MET A 70 7.27 -17.01 13.68
C MET A 70 6.41 -17.74 12.64
N SER A 71 5.79 -17.01 11.69
CA SER A 71 4.97 -17.62 10.64
C SER A 71 5.06 -16.88 9.30
N PRO A 72 4.92 -17.57 8.15
CA PRO A 72 4.87 -16.93 6.84
C PRO A 72 3.76 -15.86 6.72
N LEU A 73 2.59 -16.09 7.33
CA LEU A 73 1.49 -15.13 7.31
C LEU A 73 1.85 -13.84 8.05
N GLN A 74 2.42 -13.95 9.24
CA GLN A 74 2.83 -12.79 10.03
C GLN A 74 3.93 -12.01 9.33
N THR A 75 4.91 -12.71 8.74
CA THR A 75 5.97 -12.10 7.94
C THR A 75 5.38 -11.35 6.74
N THR A 76 4.41 -11.95 6.04
CA THR A 76 3.70 -11.31 4.93
C THR A 76 2.99 -10.05 5.38
N MET A 77 2.19 -10.10 6.45
CA MET A 77 1.45 -8.93 6.93
C MET A 77 2.37 -7.79 7.37
N ASN A 78 3.48 -8.10 8.04
CA ASN A 78 4.44 -7.07 8.44
C ASN A 78 5.15 -6.44 7.24
N LEU A 79 5.51 -7.24 6.22
CA LEU A 79 6.12 -6.71 5.00
C LEU A 79 5.11 -5.89 4.20
N LEU A 80 3.85 -6.34 4.11
CA LEU A 80 2.77 -5.58 3.48
C LEU A 80 2.51 -4.25 4.17
N GLY A 81 2.66 -4.16 5.50
CA GLY A 81 2.60 -2.89 6.22
C GLY A 81 3.62 -1.88 5.67
N LYS A 82 4.87 -2.32 5.51
CA LYS A 82 5.92 -1.46 4.93
C LYS A 82 5.71 -1.16 3.44
N ILE A 83 5.19 -2.13 2.69
CA ILE A 83 4.80 -1.92 1.29
C ILE A 83 3.67 -0.88 1.19
N ALA A 84 2.67 -0.94 2.04
CA ALA A 84 1.57 0.03 2.06
C ALA A 84 2.05 1.46 2.35
N GLU A 85 2.99 1.62 3.29
CA GLU A 85 3.65 2.92 3.53
C GLU A 85 4.33 3.44 2.26
N ALA A 86 5.10 2.59 1.57
CA ALA A 86 5.78 2.96 0.33
C ALA A 86 4.79 3.28 -0.80
N VAL A 87 3.72 2.49 -0.97
CA VAL A 87 2.66 2.73 -1.96
C VAL A 87 2.00 4.09 -1.73
N ILE A 88 1.60 4.43 -0.48
CA ILE A 88 1.00 5.74 -0.18
C ILE A 88 1.97 6.86 -0.57
N VAL A 89 3.25 6.76 -0.18
CA VAL A 89 4.25 7.80 -0.47
C VAL A 89 4.46 7.95 -1.97
N ARG A 90 4.66 6.86 -2.72
CA ARG A 90 4.82 6.90 -4.18
C ARG A 90 3.63 7.57 -4.85
N ARG A 91 2.42 7.15 -4.50
CA ARG A 91 1.19 7.68 -5.09
C ARG A 91 0.94 9.15 -4.75
N CYS A 92 1.34 9.60 -3.55
CA CYS A 92 1.32 11.01 -3.20
C CYS A 92 2.29 11.85 -4.03
N VAL A 93 3.48 11.30 -4.36
CA VAL A 93 4.47 11.98 -5.20
C VAL A 93 4.04 12.01 -6.67
N GLU A 94 3.43 10.93 -7.15
CA GLU A 94 2.99 10.79 -8.54
C GLU A 94 1.70 11.56 -8.87
N ASN A 95 0.85 11.82 -7.86
CA ASN A 95 -0.48 12.39 -8.06
C ASN A 95 -0.86 13.37 -6.94
N GLU A 96 -0.97 14.66 -7.31
CA GLU A 96 -1.30 15.74 -6.40
C GLU A 96 -2.68 15.59 -5.74
N ASP A 97 -3.69 15.11 -6.47
CA ASP A 97 -5.04 14.88 -5.90
C ASP A 97 -5.01 13.76 -4.85
N ILE A 98 -4.20 12.74 -5.06
CA ILE A 98 -3.98 11.68 -4.07
C ILE A 98 -3.22 12.24 -2.86
N ASN A 99 -2.16 13.02 -3.08
CA ASN A 99 -1.45 13.71 -2.01
C ASN A 99 -2.39 14.58 -1.17
N LYS A 100 -3.25 15.36 -1.82
CA LYS A 100 -4.25 16.20 -1.16
C LYS A 100 -5.25 15.41 -0.31
N LYS A 101 -5.70 14.25 -0.78
CA LYS A 101 -6.59 13.37 -0.01
C LYS A 101 -5.90 12.85 1.25
N TRP A 102 -4.72 12.26 1.12
CA TRP A 102 -3.96 11.72 2.23
C TRP A 102 -3.52 12.81 3.23
N LEU A 103 -3.05 13.96 2.76
CA LEU A 103 -2.73 15.12 3.59
C LEU A 103 -3.96 15.62 4.36
N SER A 104 -5.15 15.59 3.74
CA SER A 104 -6.40 15.98 4.41
C SER A 104 -6.71 15.06 5.59
N VAL A 105 -6.51 13.75 5.43
CA VAL A 105 -6.65 12.77 6.52
C VAL A 105 -5.63 13.05 7.62
N ALA A 106 -4.34 13.14 7.27
CA ALA A 106 -3.25 13.38 8.23
C ALA A 106 -3.47 14.64 9.07
N ARG A 107 -4.02 15.70 8.45
CA ARG A 107 -4.31 16.99 9.13
C ARG A 107 -5.66 17.03 9.83
N ARG A 108 -6.47 15.98 9.73
CA ARG A 108 -7.87 15.94 10.18
C ARG A 108 -8.73 17.11 9.62
N LYS A 109 -8.32 17.68 8.49
CA LYS A 109 -8.97 18.80 7.84
C LYS A 109 -8.71 18.79 6.34
N LYS A 110 -9.74 19.07 5.54
CA LYS A 110 -9.63 19.17 4.08
C LYS A 110 -8.49 20.12 3.69
N ALA A 111 -7.50 19.62 2.98
CA ALA A 111 -6.41 20.41 2.43
C ALA A 111 -6.88 21.19 1.20
N LYS A 112 -6.42 22.44 1.05
CA LYS A 112 -6.57 23.20 -0.19
C LYS A 112 -5.47 22.78 -1.17
N ALA A 113 -5.65 23.01 -2.49
CA ALA A 113 -4.65 22.71 -3.52
C ALA A 113 -3.28 23.29 -3.16
N LYS A 114 -3.18 24.61 -2.93
CA LYS A 114 -1.94 25.29 -2.49
C LYS A 114 -1.28 24.66 -1.25
N THR A 115 -2.04 23.99 -0.40
CA THR A 115 -1.46 23.28 0.75
C THR A 115 -0.89 21.94 0.33
N ALA A 116 -1.55 21.22 -0.59
CA ALA A 116 -1.07 19.94 -1.11
C ALA A 116 0.20 20.13 -1.97
N GLU A 117 0.24 21.17 -2.79
CA GLU A 117 1.42 21.57 -3.58
C GLU A 117 2.64 21.86 -2.70
N ARG A 118 2.42 22.45 -1.52
CA ARG A 118 3.49 22.83 -0.60
C ARG A 118 4.10 21.64 0.17
N PHE A 119 3.31 20.58 0.43
CA PHE A 119 3.71 19.51 1.31
C PHE A 119 3.88 18.17 0.57
N MET A 120 5.03 17.55 0.75
CA MET A 120 5.42 16.27 0.21
C MET A 120 5.27 15.18 1.27
N ALA A 121 4.74 14.02 0.89
CA ALA A 121 4.67 12.83 1.76
C ALA A 121 6.04 12.16 1.89
N VAL A 122 6.42 11.80 3.12
CA VAL A 122 7.68 11.13 3.45
C VAL A 122 7.39 9.98 4.41
N GLY A 123 7.85 8.77 4.07
CA GLY A 123 7.75 7.61 4.96
C GLY A 123 8.90 7.57 5.95
N THR A 124 8.62 7.62 7.24
CA THR A 124 9.64 7.73 8.30
C THR A 124 10.55 6.51 8.38
N GLY A 125 10.04 5.32 8.00
CA GLY A 125 10.77 4.05 8.03
C GLY A 125 11.34 3.59 6.69
N LEU A 126 11.21 4.35 5.60
CA LEU A 126 11.68 3.96 4.27
C LEU A 126 13.18 4.20 4.10
N ILE A 127 13.89 3.25 3.50
CA ILE A 127 15.33 3.40 3.23
C ILE A 127 15.60 4.55 2.26
N LYS A 128 14.68 4.78 1.31
CA LYS A 128 14.72 5.93 0.40
C LYS A 128 14.73 7.26 1.17
N THR A 129 13.94 7.36 2.25
CA THR A 129 13.95 8.53 3.13
C THR A 129 15.30 8.68 3.82
N LYS A 130 15.89 7.58 4.30
CA LYS A 130 17.24 7.62 4.89
C LYS A 130 18.29 8.16 3.92
N GLN A 131 18.15 7.87 2.64
CA GLN A 131 19.10 8.31 1.60
C GLN A 131 18.88 9.75 1.16
N GLN A 132 17.62 10.16 0.98
CA GLN A 132 17.27 11.45 0.38
C GLN A 132 16.98 12.53 1.43
N TYR A 133 16.39 12.14 2.57
CA TYR A 133 15.93 13.04 3.64
C TYR A 133 16.26 12.46 5.02
N PRO A 134 17.57 12.26 5.36
CA PRO A 134 17.99 11.54 6.57
C PRO A 134 17.43 12.16 7.87
N GLN A 135 17.15 13.46 7.89
CA GLN A 135 16.59 14.17 9.03
C GLN A 135 15.14 13.72 9.38
N TYR A 136 14.44 13.10 8.44
CA TYR A 136 13.07 12.58 8.65
C TYR A 136 13.04 11.05 8.84
N TYR A 137 14.18 10.39 8.69
CA TYR A 137 14.27 8.96 8.87
C TYR A 137 14.28 8.61 10.36
N ASN A 138 13.23 7.91 10.81
CA ASN A 138 13.10 7.47 12.19
C ASN A 138 12.36 6.12 12.25
N LEU A 139 13.12 5.03 12.34
CA LEU A 139 12.57 3.66 12.52
C LEU A 139 11.87 3.47 13.86
N SER A 140 12.14 4.32 14.83
CA SER A 140 11.61 4.23 16.20
C SER A 140 10.39 5.14 16.39
N ASP A 141 9.91 5.84 15.37
CA ASP A 141 8.65 6.57 15.47
C ASP A 141 7.48 5.58 15.56
N THR A 142 6.94 5.45 16.78
CA THR A 142 5.80 4.55 17.04
C THR A 142 4.46 5.20 16.73
N GLN A 143 4.46 6.48 16.35
CA GLN A 143 3.27 7.28 16.11
C GLN A 143 2.99 7.49 14.63
N ARG A 144 4.04 7.69 13.82
CA ARG A 144 3.91 8.15 12.43
C ARG A 144 4.74 7.30 11.48
N ASP A 145 4.08 6.54 10.63
CA ASP A 145 4.75 5.87 9.51
C ASP A 145 4.94 6.82 8.32
N ILE A 146 4.04 7.81 8.16
CA ILE A 146 4.10 8.80 7.09
C ILE A 146 3.88 10.20 7.69
N ILE A 147 4.71 11.16 7.25
CA ILE A 147 4.63 12.58 7.59
C ILE A 147 4.56 13.42 6.32
N TRP A 148 4.19 14.68 6.43
CA TRP A 148 4.22 15.65 5.35
C TRP A 148 5.15 16.80 5.70
N VAL A 149 6.08 17.11 4.79
CA VAL A 149 7.10 18.13 4.96
C VAL A 149 7.07 19.09 3.77
N ASP A 150 7.40 20.35 3.99
CA ASP A 150 7.58 21.33 2.92
C ASP A 150 9.07 21.54 2.57
N ASP A 151 9.32 22.37 1.56
CA ASP A 151 10.66 22.64 1.07
C ASP A 151 11.55 23.33 2.11
N ASP A 152 10.96 24.06 3.08
CA ASP A 152 11.65 24.69 4.20
C ASP A 152 11.92 23.71 5.35
N GLY A 153 11.52 22.46 5.21
CA GLY A 153 11.66 21.42 6.22
C GLY A 153 10.59 21.44 7.32
N MET A 154 9.57 22.29 7.18
CA MET A 154 8.48 22.37 8.16
C MET A 154 7.51 21.23 7.99
N ARG A 155 7.15 20.58 9.08
CA ARG A 155 6.14 19.51 9.10
C ARG A 155 4.73 20.09 9.05
N ALA A 156 3.84 19.43 8.32
CA ALA A 156 2.43 19.75 8.33
C ALA A 156 1.85 19.53 9.74
N MET A 157 0.89 20.37 10.13
CA MET A 157 0.29 20.34 11.46
C MET A 157 -1.17 19.89 11.41
N ILE A 158 -1.61 19.19 12.45
CA ILE A 158 -3.03 18.87 12.68
C ILE A 158 -3.79 20.19 12.88
N LYS A 159 -4.95 20.32 12.24
CA LYS A 159 -5.79 21.51 12.25
C LYS A 159 -7.19 21.21 12.82
N THR A 160 -7.26 20.92 14.11
CA THR A 160 -8.56 20.83 14.81
C THR A 160 -8.67 21.94 15.86
N SER A 161 -9.89 22.26 16.28
CA SER A 161 -10.15 23.28 17.30
C SER A 161 -9.63 22.89 18.69
N SER A 162 -9.54 21.59 18.97
CA SER A 162 -9.17 21.02 20.27
C SER A 162 -7.69 20.62 20.37
N ILE A 163 -6.98 20.48 19.26
CA ILE A 163 -5.59 20.02 19.24
C ILE A 163 -4.78 20.97 18.37
N SER A 164 -3.99 21.82 19.01
CA SER A 164 -3.02 22.69 18.32
C SER A 164 -1.60 22.26 18.69
N GLY A 165 -0.71 22.27 17.72
CA GLY A 165 0.71 22.01 17.93
C GLY A 165 1.17 20.58 17.70
N LEU A 166 0.28 19.65 17.34
CA LEU A 166 0.70 18.30 16.94
C LEU A 166 1.05 18.24 15.45
N GLU A 167 2.14 17.57 15.15
CA GLU A 167 2.56 17.28 13.78
C GLU A 167 1.59 16.30 13.12
N ALA A 168 1.21 16.58 11.89
CA ALA A 168 0.35 15.73 11.09
C ALA A 168 1.13 14.50 10.60
N GLY A 169 0.44 13.38 10.52
CA GLY A 169 1.01 12.14 10.03
C GLY A 169 -0.06 11.05 9.95
N LEU A 170 0.35 9.87 9.54
CA LEU A 170 -0.49 8.68 9.48
C LEU A 170 0.24 7.50 10.11
N GLN A 171 -0.51 6.69 10.84
CA GLN A 171 -0.11 5.35 11.24
C GLN A 171 -0.76 4.35 10.28
N VAL A 172 0.02 3.51 9.61
CA VAL A 172 -0.47 2.52 8.65
C VAL A 172 -0.59 1.15 9.30
N LYS A 173 -1.72 0.50 9.11
CA LYS A 173 -1.96 -0.87 9.57
C LYS A 173 -2.47 -1.73 8.43
N VAL A 174 -1.89 -2.91 8.27
CA VAL A 174 -2.31 -3.93 7.31
C VAL A 174 -2.58 -5.21 8.06
N SER A 175 -3.76 -5.79 7.92
CA SER A 175 -4.11 -7.03 8.60
C SER A 175 -5.27 -7.76 7.93
N ARG A 176 -5.31 -9.08 8.16
CA ARG A 176 -6.51 -9.91 7.93
C ARG A 176 -7.41 -10.03 9.17
N LYS A 177 -6.95 -9.53 10.34
CA LYS A 177 -7.64 -9.66 11.62
C LYS A 177 -7.41 -8.40 12.47
N GLY A 178 -8.06 -7.30 12.09
CA GLY A 178 -7.93 -6.03 12.79
C GLY A 178 -8.25 -6.10 14.28
N MET A 179 -9.32 -6.82 14.67
CA MET A 179 -9.70 -7.03 16.06
C MET A 179 -8.61 -7.66 16.94
N GLY A 180 -7.86 -8.62 16.38
CA GLY A 180 -6.79 -9.31 17.11
C GLY A 180 -5.43 -8.64 17.03
N TYR A 181 -5.29 -7.57 16.23
CA TYR A 181 -3.98 -6.98 15.96
C TYR A 181 -3.79 -5.62 16.62
N PHE A 182 -4.69 -4.67 16.37
CA PHE A 182 -4.52 -3.29 16.84
C PHE A 182 -5.76 -2.69 17.51
N PHE A 183 -6.84 -3.45 17.67
CA PHE A 183 -8.08 -2.96 18.28
C PHE A 183 -7.86 -2.35 19.67
N ASN A 184 -7.10 -3.03 20.51
CA ASN A 184 -6.77 -2.52 21.86
C ASN A 184 -5.96 -1.23 21.81
N ASP A 185 -5.06 -1.07 20.83
CA ASP A 185 -4.30 0.17 20.64
C ASP A 185 -5.22 1.34 20.31
N LEU A 186 -6.27 1.10 19.50
CA LEU A 186 -7.28 2.12 19.17
C LEU A 186 -8.14 2.46 20.38
N CYS A 187 -8.61 1.47 21.13
CA CYS A 187 -9.40 1.68 22.35
C CYS A 187 -8.64 2.48 23.41
N ASN A 188 -7.33 2.28 23.49
CA ASN A 188 -6.45 2.97 24.45
C ASN A 188 -5.92 4.31 23.91
N LEU A 189 -6.41 4.78 22.77
CA LEU A 189 -5.99 6.04 22.11
C LEU A 189 -4.46 6.15 21.97
N ARG A 190 -3.81 5.02 21.67
CA ARG A 190 -2.34 4.94 21.60
C ARG A 190 -1.73 5.89 20.57
N TYR A 191 -2.46 6.17 19.48
CA TYR A 191 -1.95 6.96 18.36
C TYR A 191 -2.51 8.38 18.38
N GLU A 192 -1.62 9.37 18.34
CA GLU A 192 -1.96 10.78 18.22
C GLU A 192 -2.42 11.19 16.83
N VAL A 193 -2.08 10.38 15.81
CA VAL A 193 -2.40 10.59 14.41
C VAL A 193 -3.45 9.60 13.92
N PRO A 194 -4.13 9.86 12.79
CA PRO A 194 -5.06 8.91 12.21
C PRO A 194 -4.41 7.57 11.88
N VAL A 195 -5.10 6.49 12.22
CA VAL A 195 -4.75 5.12 11.83
C VAL A 195 -5.44 4.81 10.51
N VAL A 196 -4.66 4.49 9.49
CA VAL A 196 -5.13 4.05 8.18
C VAL A 196 -5.08 2.54 8.12
N TYR A 197 -6.21 1.92 7.81
CA TYR A 197 -6.34 0.47 7.79
C TYR A 197 -6.54 -0.08 6.39
N PHE A 198 -5.59 -0.93 5.97
CA PHE A 198 -5.71 -1.81 4.82
C PHE A 198 -6.31 -3.14 5.30
N ASP A 199 -7.61 -3.24 5.22
CA ASP A 199 -8.42 -4.37 5.69
C ASP A 199 -8.45 -5.50 4.64
N ILE A 200 -7.37 -6.27 4.54
CA ILE A 200 -7.19 -7.33 3.53
C ILE A 200 -8.33 -8.38 3.56
N ALA A 201 -8.93 -8.61 4.71
CA ALA A 201 -10.08 -9.52 4.87
C ALA A 201 -11.43 -8.79 4.95
N HIS A 202 -11.49 -7.52 4.57
CA HIS A 202 -12.71 -6.70 4.55
C HIS A 202 -13.41 -6.62 5.93
N ASP A 203 -12.63 -6.55 7.01
CA ASP A 203 -13.14 -6.52 8.38
C ASP A 203 -13.20 -5.11 9.00
N TYR A 204 -12.94 -4.04 8.22
CA TYR A 204 -12.98 -2.65 8.68
C TYR A 204 -14.31 -2.31 9.39
N ASP A 205 -15.45 -2.61 8.78
CA ASP A 205 -16.76 -2.24 9.32
C ASP A 205 -17.04 -2.95 10.65
N LYS A 206 -16.52 -4.17 10.82
CA LYS A 206 -16.59 -4.90 12.08
C LYS A 206 -15.75 -4.20 13.15
N VAL A 207 -14.49 -3.89 12.84
CA VAL A 207 -13.58 -3.19 13.78
C VAL A 207 -14.15 -1.84 14.16
N ALA A 208 -14.65 -1.07 13.20
CA ALA A 208 -15.24 0.25 13.40
C ALA A 208 -16.45 0.20 14.33
N ARG A 209 -17.36 -0.76 14.13
CA ARG A 209 -18.53 -0.96 14.98
C ARG A 209 -18.16 -1.28 16.41
N GLU A 210 -17.26 -2.24 16.62
CA GLU A 210 -16.81 -2.63 17.95
C GLU A 210 -16.09 -1.47 18.66
N LEU A 211 -15.32 -0.67 17.91
CA LEU A 211 -14.67 0.53 18.45
C LEU A 211 -15.70 1.55 18.95
N LEU A 212 -16.73 1.84 18.14
CA LEU A 212 -17.82 2.75 18.51
C LEU A 212 -18.57 2.25 19.76
N MET A 213 -18.86 0.96 19.80
CA MET A 213 -19.52 0.36 20.95
C MET A 213 -18.67 0.44 22.21
N ASN A 214 -17.36 0.15 22.10
CA ASN A 214 -16.43 0.23 23.23
C ASN A 214 -16.31 1.66 23.75
N GLN A 215 -16.18 2.65 22.87
CA GLN A 215 -16.12 4.07 23.24
C GLN A 215 -17.42 4.55 23.89
N ALA A 216 -18.57 4.11 23.40
CA ALA A 216 -19.86 4.42 24.02
C ALA A 216 -19.98 3.86 25.44
N PHE A 217 -19.48 2.63 25.68
CA PHE A 217 -19.47 2.02 27.00
C PHE A 217 -18.51 2.71 27.98
N GLN A 218 -17.45 3.36 27.49
CA GLN A 218 -16.50 4.09 28.32
C GLN A 218 -16.95 5.51 28.68
N GLY A 219 -18.16 5.92 28.28
CA GLY A 219 -18.72 7.24 28.61
C GLY A 219 -18.01 8.40 27.93
N MET A 220 -17.33 8.16 26.81
CA MET A 220 -16.72 9.23 26.03
C MET A 220 -17.80 10.12 25.41
N PRO A 221 -17.61 11.47 25.37
CA PRO A 221 -18.50 12.35 24.65
C PRO A 221 -18.59 11.97 23.16
N SER A 222 -19.79 12.03 22.59
CA SER A 222 -20.07 11.63 21.21
C SER A 222 -19.27 12.42 20.14
N ASP A 223 -18.83 13.62 20.48
CA ASP A 223 -18.01 14.50 19.65
C ASP A 223 -16.50 14.15 19.67
N GLU A 224 -16.02 13.40 20.67
CA GLU A 224 -14.68 12.82 20.68
C GLU A 224 -14.61 11.48 19.93
N ILE A 225 -15.75 10.82 19.70
CA ILE A 225 -15.88 9.60 18.88
C ILE A 225 -15.89 9.99 17.39
N ILE A 226 -14.91 10.76 16.95
CA ILE A 226 -14.79 11.05 15.51
C ILE A 226 -13.97 9.93 14.90
N LEU A 227 -14.63 8.76 14.77
CA LEU A 227 -14.05 7.57 14.14
C LEU A 227 -13.40 7.92 12.81
N GLU A 228 -14.12 8.67 11.95
CA GLU A 228 -13.67 9.10 10.63
C GLU A 228 -12.41 9.96 10.61
N LYS A 229 -12.06 10.59 11.74
CA LYS A 229 -10.83 11.38 11.84
C LYS A 229 -9.66 10.60 12.44
N ASN A 230 -9.92 9.50 13.12
CA ASN A 230 -8.91 8.75 13.86
C ASN A 230 -8.69 7.34 13.33
N PHE A 231 -9.70 6.75 12.70
CA PHE A 231 -9.63 5.42 12.11
C PHE A 231 -10.24 5.42 10.72
N VAL A 232 -9.44 5.25 9.69
CA VAL A 232 -9.81 5.48 8.30
C VAL A 232 -9.54 4.25 7.46
N ARG A 233 -10.51 3.88 6.62
CA ARG A 233 -10.34 2.81 5.64
C ARG A 233 -9.51 3.30 4.47
N ALA A 234 -8.42 2.59 4.15
CA ALA A 234 -7.51 2.98 3.06
C ALA A 234 -8.24 3.07 1.70
N SER A 235 -9.13 2.11 1.40
CA SER A 235 -9.90 2.09 0.15
C SER A 235 -10.85 3.28 -0.03
N ALA A 236 -11.27 3.93 1.05
CA ALA A 236 -12.11 5.14 0.98
C ALA A 236 -11.32 6.38 0.56
N ILE A 237 -10.01 6.38 0.74
CA ILE A 237 -9.12 7.51 0.40
C ILE A 237 -8.51 7.32 -0.97
N ASP A 238 -7.90 6.13 -1.19
CA ASP A 238 -7.24 5.76 -2.43
C ASP A 238 -7.51 4.28 -2.75
N TYR A 239 -8.59 4.04 -3.48
CA TYR A 239 -9.03 2.70 -3.83
C TYR A 239 -7.97 1.94 -4.65
N GLN A 240 -7.31 2.61 -5.61
CA GLN A 240 -6.29 1.98 -6.44
C GLN A 240 -5.05 1.58 -5.63
N GLY A 241 -4.58 2.46 -4.72
CA GLY A 241 -3.47 2.12 -3.83
C GLY A 241 -3.83 0.98 -2.86
N TYR A 242 -5.07 0.94 -2.38
CA TYR A 242 -5.58 -0.18 -1.58
C TYR A 242 -5.57 -1.50 -2.37
N GLU A 243 -6.12 -1.51 -3.60
CA GLU A 243 -6.10 -2.70 -4.45
C GLU A 243 -4.69 -3.18 -4.77
N GLU A 244 -3.78 -2.25 -5.07
CA GLU A 244 -2.38 -2.56 -5.32
C GLU A 244 -1.74 -3.32 -4.15
N VAL A 245 -1.95 -2.87 -2.91
CA VAL A 245 -1.45 -3.57 -1.71
C VAL A 245 -2.11 -4.94 -1.55
N CYS A 246 -3.41 -5.06 -1.82
CA CYS A 246 -4.10 -6.35 -1.80
C CYS A 246 -3.54 -7.35 -2.82
N LEU A 247 -3.20 -6.88 -4.03
CA LEU A 247 -2.59 -7.70 -5.07
C LEU A 247 -1.20 -8.21 -4.65
N TYR A 248 -0.42 -7.39 -3.96
CA TYR A 248 0.91 -7.80 -3.48
C TYR A 248 0.88 -8.89 -2.41
N GLU A 249 -0.24 -9.10 -1.70
CA GLU A 249 -0.30 -10.10 -0.64
C GLU A 249 0.07 -11.49 -1.13
N GLU A 250 -0.49 -11.93 -2.26
CA GLU A 250 -0.24 -13.27 -2.79
C GLU A 250 1.20 -13.42 -3.29
N LEU A 251 1.77 -12.39 -3.95
CA LEU A 251 3.16 -12.39 -4.39
C LEU A 251 4.13 -12.40 -3.22
N VAL A 252 3.92 -11.56 -2.21
CA VAL A 252 4.76 -11.50 -1.01
C VAL A 252 4.70 -12.83 -0.25
N MET A 253 3.51 -13.41 -0.12
CA MET A 253 3.36 -14.74 0.49
C MET A 253 4.10 -15.82 -0.32
N ALA A 254 4.05 -15.75 -1.65
CA ALA A 254 4.73 -16.69 -2.52
C ALA A 254 6.26 -16.56 -2.43
N LEU A 255 6.79 -15.32 -2.37
CA LEU A 255 8.21 -15.04 -2.12
C LEU A 255 8.67 -15.59 -0.77
N ILE A 256 7.93 -15.32 0.31
CA ILE A 256 8.27 -15.77 1.66
C ILE A 256 8.25 -17.30 1.76
N LYS A 257 7.35 -17.96 1.05
CA LYS A 257 7.27 -19.42 0.99
C LYS A 257 8.24 -20.06 -0.01
N GLY A 258 9.05 -19.27 -0.72
CA GLY A 258 9.96 -19.75 -1.74
C GLY A 258 9.28 -20.37 -2.97
N LYS A 259 8.02 -20.06 -3.22
CA LYS A 259 7.28 -20.52 -4.41
C LYS A 259 7.66 -19.75 -5.67
N ILE A 260 8.09 -18.51 -5.50
CA ILE A 260 8.67 -17.66 -6.54
C ILE A 260 9.97 -17.06 -6.01
N THR A 261 10.84 -16.66 -6.90
CA THR A 261 12.11 -15.97 -6.55
C THR A 261 11.97 -14.46 -6.75
N VAL A 262 12.89 -13.68 -6.17
CA VAL A 262 12.93 -12.23 -6.40
C VAL A 262 13.24 -11.93 -7.86
N ASP A 263 14.13 -12.72 -8.50
CA ASP A 263 14.44 -12.55 -9.93
C ASP A 263 13.20 -12.72 -10.82
N SER A 264 12.26 -13.59 -10.42
CA SER A 264 11.03 -13.79 -11.19
C SER A 264 10.14 -12.55 -11.25
N LEU A 265 10.27 -11.60 -10.30
CA LEU A 265 9.58 -10.31 -10.34
C LEU A 265 10.09 -9.43 -11.50
N LEU A 266 11.30 -9.69 -12.00
CA LEU A 266 11.96 -8.95 -13.08
C LEU A 266 11.83 -9.61 -14.45
N ASN A 267 11.16 -10.76 -14.57
CA ASN A 267 11.12 -11.53 -15.82
C ASN A 267 10.65 -10.73 -17.03
N HIS A 268 9.98 -9.59 -16.81
CA HIS A 268 9.54 -8.70 -17.90
C HIS A 268 10.67 -7.87 -18.50
N LYS A 269 11.69 -7.49 -17.73
CA LYS A 269 12.82 -6.70 -18.26
C LYS A 269 13.66 -7.49 -19.25
N ILE A 270 13.76 -8.80 -19.10
CA ILE A 270 14.52 -9.65 -20.04
C ILE A 270 13.85 -9.68 -21.41
N VAL A 271 12.54 -9.61 -21.45
CA VAL A 271 11.74 -9.56 -22.69
C VAL A 271 11.71 -8.15 -23.29
N GLU A 272 11.71 -7.09 -22.46
CA GLU A 272 11.75 -5.69 -22.91
C GLU A 272 13.02 -5.35 -23.72
N ASN A 273 14.16 -5.96 -23.41
CA ASN A 273 15.40 -5.75 -24.17
C ASN A 273 15.35 -6.30 -25.59
N SER A 274 14.38 -7.15 -25.93
CA SER A 274 14.24 -7.72 -27.26
C SER A 274 13.14 -7.09 -28.13
N ASN A 275 12.17 -6.30 -27.57
CA ASN A 275 11.09 -5.66 -28.34
C ASN A 275 10.39 -4.52 -27.57
N THR A 276 11.04 -3.39 -27.49
CA THR A 276 10.74 -2.25 -26.62
C THR A 276 9.36 -1.58 -26.77
N MET A 277 8.72 -1.65 -27.94
CA MET A 277 7.51 -0.85 -28.21
C MET A 277 6.18 -1.49 -27.73
N LYS A 278 6.03 -2.81 -27.84
CA LYS A 278 4.78 -3.50 -27.49
C LYS A 278 4.60 -3.64 -25.98
N ASN A 279 5.68 -3.89 -25.26
CA ASN A 279 5.66 -4.07 -23.82
C ASN A 279 5.43 -2.75 -23.07
N SER A 280 5.94 -1.62 -23.61
CA SER A 280 5.71 -0.29 -23.03
C SER A 280 4.24 0.11 -23.07
N ILE A 281 3.49 -0.27 -24.09
CA ILE A 281 2.05 0.02 -24.19
C ILE A 281 1.26 -0.81 -23.16
N ILE A 282 1.59 -2.09 -23.01
CA ILE A 282 0.92 -2.98 -22.05
C ILE A 282 1.23 -2.55 -20.61
N SER A 283 2.49 -2.29 -20.27
CA SER A 283 2.90 -1.80 -18.95
C SER A 283 2.32 -0.42 -18.63
N ALA A 284 2.34 0.53 -19.55
CA ALA A 284 1.79 1.88 -19.35
C ALA A 284 0.27 1.86 -19.18
N THR A 285 -0.44 1.02 -19.92
CA THR A 285 -1.90 0.88 -19.81
C THR A 285 -2.30 0.25 -18.47
N MET A 286 -1.53 -0.71 -17.98
CA MET A 286 -1.77 -1.38 -16.68
C MET A 286 -1.41 -0.51 -15.48
N SER A 287 -0.48 0.44 -15.61
CA SER A 287 -0.14 1.36 -14.51
C SER A 287 -1.27 2.37 -14.23
N GLN A 288 -2.16 2.60 -15.18
CA GLN A 288 -3.26 3.55 -15.04
C GLN A 288 -4.61 2.92 -14.64
N LEU A 289 -4.84 1.63 -15.00
CA LEU A 289 -6.07 0.90 -14.63
C LEU A 289 -5.75 -0.60 -14.53
N PRO A 290 -5.98 -1.26 -13.39
CA PRO A 290 -5.64 -2.67 -13.22
C PRO A 290 -6.41 -3.64 -14.14
N ILE A 291 -7.22 -3.15 -15.08
CA ILE A 291 -8.25 -3.96 -15.75
C ILE A 291 -8.37 -3.74 -17.27
N GLN A 292 -7.51 -2.97 -17.91
CA GLN A 292 -7.77 -2.60 -19.33
C GLN A 292 -7.32 -3.58 -20.42
N ASN A 293 -6.64 -4.68 -20.11
CA ASN A 293 -6.30 -5.70 -21.09
C ASN A 293 -7.23 -6.92 -20.99
N ILE A 294 -8.51 -6.68 -21.20
CA ILE A 294 -9.52 -7.73 -21.29
C ILE A 294 -9.60 -8.14 -22.76
N ILE A 295 -9.17 -9.36 -23.08
CA ILE A 295 -9.39 -9.95 -24.39
C ILE A 295 -10.79 -10.58 -24.37
N LEU A 296 -11.71 -9.99 -25.10
CA LEU A 296 -12.99 -10.64 -25.43
C LEU A 296 -12.71 -11.78 -26.42
N LYS A 297 -12.93 -13.01 -26.01
CA LYS A 297 -13.00 -14.17 -26.91
C LYS A 297 -14.45 -14.45 -27.25
#